data_6826ec381d9451aa9a1f341de6b23ee1
#
_entry.id   6826ec381d9451aa9a1f341de6b23ee1
#
_cell.length_a   1.000
_cell.length_b   1.000
_cell.length_c   1.000
_cell.angle_alpha   90.00
_cell.angle_beta   90.00
_cell.angle_gamma   90.00
#
_symmetry.space_group_name_H-M   'P 1'
#
loop_
_entity.id
_entity.type
_entity.pdbx_description
1 polymer ?
#
loop_
_entity_poly.entity_id
_entity_poly.type
_entity_poly.pdbx_seq_one_letter_code
_entity_poly.pdbx_strand_id
1 'polypeptide(L)'
;MSTNVSAALSEVARPTKGLNIVLWILQILAAATFFLAGGSKLAGVAPMVEMFDKIGLGQWFRYLTGGLEVTGAILLLIPGTVLLGSALLVVTMVGAIVTHLVILGGSPVPAIVLFVMLGTVTWYRWRINQ
;
A
#
# COMPACT_ATOMS: atom_id res chain seq x y z
N MET A 1 21.48 18.95 -32.72
CA MET A 1 20.16 18.29 -32.92
C MET A 1 19.95 17.11 -32.01
N SER A 2 20.91 16.19 -31.91
CA SER A 2 20.79 15.01 -31.04
C SER A 2 20.64 15.35 -29.56
N THR A 3 21.30 16.38 -29.05
CA THR A 3 21.21 16.82 -27.66
C THR A 3 19.82 17.37 -27.30
N ASN A 4 19.13 18.04 -28.24
CA ASN A 4 17.80 18.57 -28.00
C ASN A 4 16.74 17.46 -27.95
N VAL A 5 16.90 16.43 -28.77
CA VAL A 5 16.00 15.28 -28.77
C VAL A 5 16.14 14.47 -27.47
N SER A 6 17.37 14.23 -27.03
CA SER A 6 17.63 13.53 -25.76
C SER A 6 17.08 14.29 -24.58
N ALA A 7 17.24 15.62 -24.54
CA ALA A 7 16.67 16.45 -23.48
C ALA A 7 15.16 16.41 -23.49
N ALA A 8 14.52 16.49 -24.68
CA ALA A 8 13.06 16.41 -24.82
C ALA A 8 12.54 15.04 -24.37
N LEU A 9 13.22 13.95 -24.75
CA LEU A 9 12.83 12.59 -24.33
C LEU A 9 12.95 12.39 -22.82
N SER A 10 14.02 12.93 -22.21
CA SER A 10 14.17 12.83 -20.76
C SER A 10 13.12 13.68 -20.01
N GLU A 11 12.71 14.80 -20.59
CA GLU A 11 11.67 15.66 -20.03
C GLU A 11 10.28 14.98 -20.11
N VAL A 12 9.99 14.30 -21.22
CA VAL A 12 8.76 13.52 -21.40
C VAL A 12 8.73 12.33 -20.44
N ALA A 13 9.88 11.71 -20.14
CA ALA A 13 9.99 10.60 -19.22
C ALA A 13 9.84 11.00 -17.74
N ARG A 14 10.01 12.29 -17.41
CA ARG A 14 9.84 12.77 -16.04
C ARG A 14 8.35 12.87 -15.69
N PRO A 15 7.99 12.53 -14.42
CA PRO A 15 6.62 12.76 -14.00
C PRO A 15 6.28 14.25 -14.07
N THR A 16 5.07 14.57 -14.48
CA THR A 16 4.59 15.94 -14.34
C THR A 16 4.55 16.28 -12.85
N LYS A 17 4.77 17.56 -12.53
CA LYS A 17 4.69 18.04 -11.14
C LYS A 17 3.34 17.69 -10.51
N GLY A 18 2.24 17.86 -11.30
CA GLY A 18 0.90 17.51 -10.84
C GLY A 18 0.74 16.04 -10.51
N LEU A 19 1.25 15.14 -11.38
CA LEU A 19 1.22 13.70 -11.13
C LEU A 19 2.01 13.33 -9.87
N ASN A 20 3.18 13.91 -9.69
CA ASN A 20 4.00 13.64 -8.51
C ASN A 20 3.29 14.08 -7.22
N ILE A 21 2.63 15.23 -7.23
CA ILE A 21 1.84 15.71 -6.09
C ILE A 21 0.70 14.74 -5.78
N VAL A 22 -0.04 14.30 -6.79
CA VAL A 22 -1.15 13.35 -6.62
C VAL A 22 -0.64 12.03 -6.03
N LEU A 23 0.47 11.50 -6.55
CA LEU A 23 1.06 10.26 -6.03
C LEU A 23 1.48 10.40 -4.58
N TRP A 24 2.09 11.52 -4.19
CA TRP A 24 2.46 11.77 -2.81
C TRP A 24 1.25 11.89 -1.89
N ILE A 25 0.17 12.54 -2.36
CA ILE A 25 -1.09 12.59 -1.59
C ILE A 25 -1.62 11.18 -1.34
N LEU A 26 -1.67 10.34 -2.38
CA LEU A 26 -2.10 8.95 -2.25
C LEU A 26 -1.19 8.15 -1.29
N GLN A 27 0.11 8.34 -1.40
CA GLN A 27 1.09 7.68 -0.53
C GLN A 27 0.91 8.07 0.94
N ILE A 28 0.72 9.35 1.23
CA ILE A 28 0.52 9.84 2.59
C ILE A 28 -0.81 9.34 3.16
N LEU A 29 -1.89 9.39 2.40
CA LEU A 29 -3.20 8.90 2.83
C LEU A 29 -3.15 7.39 3.10
N ALA A 30 -2.54 6.64 2.21
CA ALA A 30 -2.36 5.20 2.37
C ALA A 30 -1.48 4.89 3.60
N ALA A 31 -0.36 5.58 3.76
CA ALA A 31 0.53 5.39 4.89
C ALA A 31 -0.19 5.65 6.23
N ALA A 32 -0.94 6.75 6.33
CA ALA A 32 -1.72 7.05 7.53
C ALA A 32 -2.73 5.93 7.84
N THR A 33 -3.45 5.46 6.82
CA THR A 33 -4.42 4.38 6.95
C THR A 33 -3.77 3.10 7.46
N PHE A 34 -2.63 2.71 6.87
CA PHE A 34 -1.92 1.49 7.25
C PHE A 34 -1.22 1.60 8.60
N PHE A 35 -0.76 2.79 9.00
CA PHE A 35 -0.27 3.00 10.36
C PHE A 35 -1.37 2.78 11.39
N LEU A 36 -2.58 3.28 11.13
CA LEU A 36 -3.73 3.08 12.02
C LEU A 36 -4.15 1.61 12.04
N ALA A 37 -4.30 0.99 10.88
CA ALA A 37 -4.71 -0.41 10.76
C ALA A 37 -3.66 -1.36 11.36
N GLY A 38 -2.41 -1.21 10.97
CA GLY A 38 -1.31 -2.04 11.46
C GLY A 38 -1.02 -1.79 12.93
N GLY A 39 -1.04 -0.53 13.36
CA GLY A 39 -0.87 -0.17 14.76
C GLY A 39 -1.96 -0.76 15.65
N SER A 40 -3.21 -0.74 15.20
CA SER A 40 -4.35 -1.37 15.90
C SER A 40 -4.14 -2.88 16.05
N LYS A 41 -3.62 -3.54 15.01
CA LYS A 41 -3.32 -4.96 15.05
C LYS A 41 -2.19 -5.27 16.04
N LEU A 42 -1.13 -4.50 16.02
CA LEU A 42 0.02 -4.68 16.93
C LEU A 42 -0.35 -4.37 18.37
N ALA A 43 -1.20 -3.35 18.59
CA ALA A 43 -1.68 -2.99 19.91
C ALA A 43 -2.66 -4.01 20.50
N GLY A 44 -3.26 -4.84 19.66
CA GLY A 44 -4.20 -5.85 20.10
C GLY A 44 -5.52 -5.29 20.58
N VAL A 45 -6.06 -4.26 19.90
CA VAL A 45 -7.40 -3.76 20.22
C VAL A 45 -8.43 -4.87 20.03
N ALA A 46 -9.46 -4.87 20.86
CA ALA A 46 -10.43 -5.97 20.92
C ALA A 46 -11.03 -6.39 19.57
N PRO A 47 -11.47 -5.47 18.68
CA PRO A 47 -12.00 -5.86 17.37
C PRO A 47 -10.97 -6.61 16.50
N MET A 48 -9.70 -6.27 16.60
CA MET A 48 -8.63 -6.95 15.84
C MET A 48 -8.35 -8.33 16.38
N VAL A 49 -8.31 -8.50 17.70
CA VAL A 49 -8.16 -9.83 18.34
C VAL A 49 -9.30 -10.74 17.92
N GLU A 50 -10.54 -10.25 17.96
CA GLU A 50 -11.72 -11.00 17.56
C GLU A 50 -11.69 -11.40 16.08
N MET A 51 -11.27 -10.48 15.21
CA MET A 51 -11.15 -10.73 13.77
C MET A 51 -10.17 -11.89 13.50
N PHE A 52 -9.00 -11.85 14.13
CA PHE A 52 -7.98 -12.87 13.91
C PHE A 52 -8.32 -14.20 14.59
N ASP A 53 -9.14 -14.21 15.65
CA ASP A 53 -9.74 -15.43 16.19
C ASP A 53 -10.66 -16.09 15.15
N LYS A 54 -11.47 -15.31 14.45
CA LYS A 54 -12.32 -15.82 13.36
C LYS A 54 -11.52 -16.39 12.19
N ILE A 55 -10.38 -15.79 11.87
CA ILE A 55 -9.49 -16.28 10.81
C ILE A 55 -8.96 -17.65 11.17
N GLY A 56 -8.69 -17.91 12.45
CA GLY A 56 -8.37 -19.25 12.94
C GLY A 56 -6.93 -19.69 12.75
N LEU A 57 -6.03 -18.82 12.32
CA LEU A 57 -4.61 -19.15 12.16
C LEU A 57 -3.76 -18.88 13.42
N GLY A 58 -4.36 -18.24 14.43
CA GLY A 58 -3.68 -17.82 15.64
C GLY A 58 -3.34 -16.34 15.65
N GLN A 59 -3.09 -15.80 16.85
CA GLN A 59 -2.81 -14.37 17.02
C GLN A 59 -1.45 -13.94 16.46
N TRP A 60 -0.52 -14.87 16.24
CA TRP A 60 0.76 -14.57 15.58
C TRP A 60 0.54 -13.95 14.20
N PHE A 61 -0.52 -14.38 13.51
CA PHE A 61 -0.87 -13.86 12.18
C PHE A 61 -1.32 -12.39 12.26
N ARG A 62 -1.92 -11.97 13.37
CA ARG A 62 -2.27 -10.59 13.66
C ARG A 62 -1.00 -9.71 13.75
N TYR A 63 0.00 -10.18 14.48
CA TYR A 63 1.30 -9.48 14.59
C TYR A 63 2.02 -9.43 13.25
N LEU A 64 2.00 -10.51 12.48
CA LEU A 64 2.62 -10.54 11.15
C LEU A 64 1.95 -9.52 10.22
N THR A 65 0.64 -9.54 10.13
CA THR A 65 -0.13 -8.63 9.26
C THR A 65 0.07 -7.17 9.68
N GLY A 66 -0.05 -6.88 10.97
CA GLY A 66 0.18 -5.54 11.50
C GLY A 66 1.61 -5.05 11.25
N GLY A 67 2.59 -5.91 11.42
CA GLY A 67 3.99 -5.61 11.12
C GLY A 67 4.22 -5.30 9.65
N LEU A 68 3.62 -6.07 8.74
CA LEU A 68 3.71 -5.83 7.30
C LEU A 68 3.05 -4.49 6.93
N GLU A 69 1.90 -4.18 7.51
CA GLU A 69 1.19 -2.93 7.24
C GLU A 69 1.99 -1.71 7.71
N VAL A 70 2.52 -1.73 8.92
CA VAL A 70 3.35 -0.64 9.45
C VAL A 70 4.65 -0.49 8.64
N THR A 71 5.31 -1.60 8.35
CA THR A 71 6.54 -1.59 7.53
C THR A 71 6.26 -1.02 6.15
N GLY A 72 5.21 -1.48 5.49
CA GLY A 72 4.80 -0.98 4.18
C GLY A 72 4.48 0.52 4.21
N ALA A 73 3.80 0.99 5.26
CA ALA A 73 3.49 2.40 5.45
C ALA A 73 4.77 3.25 5.58
N ILE A 74 5.74 2.80 6.33
CA ILE A 74 7.04 3.48 6.46
C ILE A 74 7.73 3.55 5.09
N LEU A 75 7.78 2.45 4.38
CA LEU A 75 8.44 2.37 3.06
C LEU A 75 7.76 3.27 2.01
N LEU A 76 6.45 3.48 2.11
CA LEU A 76 5.72 4.41 1.24
C LEU A 76 6.18 5.86 1.38
N LEU A 77 6.69 6.22 2.55
CA LEU A 77 7.08 7.61 2.86
C LEU A 77 8.56 7.89 2.54
N ILE A 78 9.34 6.87 2.23
CA ILE A 78 10.76 7.00 1.89
C ILE A 78 10.90 6.91 0.37
N PRO A 79 11.38 7.96 -0.32
CA PRO A 79 11.40 8.00 -1.78
C PRO A 79 12.04 6.79 -2.47
N GLY A 80 13.13 6.28 -1.93
CA GLY A 80 13.85 5.13 -2.52
C GLY A 80 13.17 3.78 -2.34
N THR A 81 12.15 3.67 -1.48
CA THR A 81 11.52 2.40 -1.12
C THR A 81 10.02 2.34 -1.41
N VAL A 82 9.49 3.33 -2.13
CA VAL A 82 8.05 3.43 -2.43
C VAL A 82 7.55 2.19 -3.17
N LEU A 83 8.27 1.73 -4.18
CA LEU A 83 7.86 0.55 -4.95
C LEU A 83 7.81 -0.71 -4.08
N LEU A 84 8.80 -0.91 -3.23
CA LEU A 84 8.81 -2.05 -2.32
C LEU A 84 7.65 -1.98 -1.33
N GLY A 85 7.43 -0.81 -0.74
CA GLY A 85 6.34 -0.60 0.21
C GLY A 85 4.97 -0.79 -0.40
N SER A 86 4.73 -0.17 -1.56
CA SER A 86 3.44 -0.28 -2.25
C SER A 86 3.17 -1.70 -2.71
N ALA A 87 4.16 -2.40 -3.26
CA ALA A 87 4.01 -3.80 -3.67
C ALA A 87 3.71 -4.72 -2.48
N LEU A 88 4.40 -4.52 -1.36
CA LEU A 88 4.15 -5.27 -0.13
C LEU A 88 2.70 -5.09 0.36
N LEU A 89 2.22 -3.85 0.36
CA LEU A 89 0.86 -3.54 0.78
C LEU A 89 -0.19 -4.03 -0.22
N VAL A 90 0.09 -4.02 -1.53
CA VAL A 90 -0.77 -4.60 -2.55
C VAL A 90 -1.00 -6.09 -2.27
N VAL A 91 0.07 -6.83 -2.02
CA VAL A 91 -0.02 -8.27 -1.69
C VAL A 91 -0.81 -8.47 -0.40
N THR A 92 -0.58 -7.62 0.61
CA THR A 92 -1.33 -7.67 1.87
C THR A 92 -2.82 -7.42 1.65
N MET A 93 -3.17 -6.49 0.76
CA MET A 93 -4.59 -6.21 0.45
C MET A 93 -5.25 -7.33 -0.34
N VAL A 94 -4.52 -8.00 -1.22
CA VAL A 94 -5.04 -9.23 -1.87
C VAL A 94 -5.42 -10.26 -0.82
N GLY A 95 -4.54 -10.50 0.16
CA GLY A 95 -4.82 -11.38 1.28
C GLY A 95 -6.04 -10.94 2.10
N ALA A 96 -6.18 -9.64 2.36
CA ALA A 96 -7.32 -9.09 3.08
C ALA A 96 -8.64 -9.28 2.32
N ILE A 97 -8.64 -9.04 1.02
CA ILE A 97 -9.82 -9.23 0.16
C ILE A 97 -10.25 -10.70 0.19
N VAL A 98 -9.32 -11.62 -0.02
CA VAL A 98 -9.60 -13.07 0.02
C VAL A 98 -10.14 -13.47 1.39
N THR A 99 -9.55 -12.97 2.47
CA THR A 99 -9.99 -13.28 3.84
C THR A 99 -11.43 -12.81 4.09
N HIS A 100 -11.78 -11.63 3.63
CA HIS A 100 -13.16 -11.12 3.75
C HIS A 100 -14.15 -11.96 2.95
N LEU A 101 -13.79 -12.34 1.72
CA LEU A 101 -14.69 -13.10 0.83
C LEU A 101 -14.88 -14.54 1.31
N VAL A 102 -13.86 -15.17 1.88
CA VAL A 102 -13.84 -16.61 2.17
C VAL A 102 -14.18 -16.91 3.63
N ILE A 103 -13.73 -16.07 4.56
CA ILE A 103 -13.76 -16.38 6.00
C ILE A 103 -14.62 -15.41 6.80
N LEU A 104 -14.31 -14.11 6.73
CA LEU A 104 -14.88 -13.11 7.64
C LEU A 104 -16.30 -12.70 7.26
N GLY A 105 -16.62 -12.70 5.97
CA GLY A 105 -17.81 -12.02 5.48
C GLY A 105 -17.67 -10.50 5.61
N GLY A 106 -18.78 -9.80 5.58
CA GLY A 106 -18.78 -8.34 5.59
C GLY A 106 -18.31 -7.76 4.27
N SER A 107 -17.99 -6.47 4.26
CA SER A 107 -17.64 -5.77 3.02
C SER A 107 -16.13 -5.77 2.77
N PRO A 108 -15.66 -6.27 1.63
CA PRO A 108 -14.26 -6.14 1.23
C PRO A 108 -13.94 -4.78 0.61
N VAL A 109 -14.91 -3.88 0.50
CA VAL A 109 -14.77 -2.59 -0.19
C VAL A 109 -13.61 -1.75 0.33
N PRO A 110 -13.39 -1.58 1.65
CA PRO A 110 -12.23 -0.82 2.12
C PRO A 110 -10.90 -1.39 1.63
N ALA A 111 -10.74 -2.72 1.65
CA ALA A 111 -9.53 -3.37 1.16
C ALA A 111 -9.38 -3.21 -0.36
N ILE A 112 -10.47 -3.26 -1.12
CA ILE A 112 -10.46 -3.04 -2.58
C ILE A 112 -10.05 -1.60 -2.89
N VAL A 113 -10.58 -0.61 -2.18
CA VAL A 113 -10.21 0.79 -2.37
C VAL A 113 -8.71 0.99 -2.12
N LEU A 114 -8.18 0.45 -1.04
CA LEU A 114 -6.76 0.53 -0.71
C LEU A 114 -5.92 -0.21 -1.75
N PHE A 115 -6.38 -1.37 -2.21
CA PHE A 115 -5.72 -2.12 -3.29
C PHE A 115 -5.61 -1.27 -4.56
N VAL A 116 -6.67 -0.60 -4.97
CA VAL A 116 -6.68 0.26 -6.17
C VAL A 116 -5.74 1.45 -5.99
N MET A 117 -5.77 2.11 -4.83
CA MET A 117 -4.85 3.23 -4.52
C MET A 117 -3.40 2.79 -4.61
N LEU A 118 -3.05 1.68 -3.98
CA LEU A 118 -1.70 1.15 -3.97
C LEU A 118 -1.26 0.65 -5.34
N GLY A 119 -2.15 0.01 -6.08
CA GLY A 119 -1.90 -0.42 -7.45
C GLY A 119 -1.59 0.75 -8.37
N THR A 120 -2.30 1.86 -8.20
CA THR A 120 -2.06 3.10 -8.93
C THR A 120 -0.66 3.65 -8.61
N VAL A 121 -0.31 3.74 -7.33
CA VAL A 121 1.01 4.19 -6.89
C VAL A 121 2.11 3.27 -7.46
N THR A 122 1.93 1.97 -7.34
CA THR A 122 2.90 0.98 -7.83
C THR A 122 3.12 1.14 -9.33
N TRP A 123 2.04 1.22 -10.10
CA TRP A 123 2.09 1.33 -11.56
C TRP A 123 2.83 2.59 -12.01
N TYR A 124 2.42 3.77 -11.51
CA TYR A 124 3.02 5.02 -11.94
C TYR A 124 4.44 5.21 -11.43
N ARG A 125 4.74 4.82 -10.19
CA ARG A 125 6.10 4.88 -9.67
C ARG A 125 7.04 3.92 -10.38
N TRP A 126 6.56 2.75 -10.75
CA TRP A 126 7.34 1.81 -11.56
C TRP A 126 7.66 2.39 -12.94
N ARG A 127 6.68 2.97 -13.60
CA ARG A 127 6.89 3.59 -14.93
C ARG A 127 7.84 4.77 -14.87
N ILE A 128 7.75 5.59 -13.83
CA ILE A 128 8.62 6.75 -13.63
C ILE A 128 10.07 6.31 -13.45
N ASN A 129 10.31 5.17 -12.78
CA ASN A 129 11.65 4.66 -12.49
C ASN A 129 12.30 3.93 -13.68
N GLN A 130 11.61 3.82 -14.81
CA GLN A 130 12.17 3.29 -16.05
C GLN A 130 12.64 4.42 -16.96
#